data_054dec6d42117ed62d2615ebd6921b0e
#
_entry.id   054dec6d42117ed62d2615ebd6921b0e
#
_cell.length_a   1.000
_cell.length_b   1.000
_cell.length_c   1.000
_cell.angle_alpha   90.00
_cell.angle_beta   90.00
_cell.angle_gamma   90.00
#
_symmetry.space_group_name_H-M   'P 1'
#
loop_
_entity.id
_entity.type
_entity.pdbx_description
1 polymer ?
#
loop_
_entity_poly.entity_id
_entity_poly.type
_entity_poly.pdbx_seq_one_letter_code
_entity_poly.pdbx_strand_id
1 'polypeptide(L)'
;MKNLTSWDTDPVQAFKEFVVTDAFAKTAQRLRADGTLKAVSKESAKTYVFMFANAVAWITEQGKTLTTVTAGDLVRFVSRVDGGKPVLNSKIGYRYLRLLERCYQHLGITPNPAKQAILAQDRAELPKDDPGRALSPEQLQRFFDALPADPPRGKRVVPFSGWNHRRDRAMQVVIARAGLTVSEAIGLLVHEVGNQVALDGSINLTITPEEKHDTSYEHIAPLPREGVAELRPWLDERSRMVLELAMKGDFVFPANLEGAKMTKKTVYKQIKATFARAGLDTSRAGGRTLRNTFAKAQLDAGARPDELKDVLGLALERSAADYKFTRIKDDPK
;
A
#
# COMPACT_ATOMS: atom_id res chain seq x y z
N MET A 1 32.06 2.95 24.13
CA MET A 1 31.13 1.80 23.95
C MET A 1 29.74 2.34 24.23
N LYS A 2 28.85 2.36 23.22
CA LYS A 2 27.43 2.69 23.43
C LYS A 2 26.79 1.57 24.24
N ASN A 3 25.90 1.93 25.14
CA ASN A 3 25.32 1.09 26.18
C ASN A 3 24.74 -0.24 25.63
N LEU A 4 25.57 -1.27 25.48
CA LEU A 4 25.16 -2.62 25.08
C LEU A 4 24.18 -3.22 26.10
N THR A 5 24.26 -2.78 27.36
CA THR A 5 23.44 -3.31 28.46
C THR A 5 21.94 -3.22 28.22
N SER A 6 21.41 -2.13 27.64
CA SER A 6 19.98 -2.03 27.35
C SER A 6 19.55 -2.95 26.17
N TRP A 7 20.42 -3.15 25.18
CA TRP A 7 20.18 -4.04 24.06
C TRP A 7 20.30 -5.53 24.43
N ASP A 8 21.02 -5.85 25.48
CA ASP A 8 21.07 -7.21 26.01
C ASP A 8 19.90 -7.52 26.95
N THR A 9 19.43 -6.52 27.72
CA THR A 9 18.34 -6.70 28.69
C THR A 9 16.95 -6.62 28.03
N ASP A 10 16.70 -5.60 27.22
CA ASP A 10 15.45 -5.40 26.46
C ASP A 10 15.76 -4.85 25.06
N PRO A 11 16.17 -5.73 24.15
CA PRO A 11 16.53 -5.33 22.79
C PRO A 11 15.40 -4.66 22.03
N VAL A 12 14.15 -5.05 22.30
CA VAL A 12 12.99 -4.49 21.59
C VAL A 12 12.71 -3.07 22.03
N GLN A 13 12.79 -2.78 23.31
CA GLN A 13 12.63 -1.42 23.83
C GLN A 13 13.78 -0.51 23.37
N ALA A 14 15.03 -0.99 23.46
CA ALA A 14 16.18 -0.27 22.96
C ALA A 14 16.05 0.07 21.46
N PHE A 15 15.53 -0.85 20.66
CA PHE A 15 15.27 -0.61 19.24
C PHE A 15 14.12 0.38 19.01
N LYS A 16 13.04 0.37 19.80
CA LYS A 16 11.96 1.37 19.71
C LYS A 16 12.48 2.79 19.89
N GLU A 17 13.40 2.97 20.83
CA GLU A 17 14.07 4.26 21.09
C GLU A 17 15.00 4.65 19.95
N PHE A 18 15.75 3.71 19.41
CA PHE A 18 16.72 3.93 18.34
C PHE A 18 16.03 4.26 16.99
N VAL A 19 14.96 3.57 16.62
CA VAL A 19 14.33 3.67 15.28
C VAL A 19 13.79 5.05 14.95
N VAL A 20 13.49 5.87 15.96
CA VAL A 20 12.97 7.24 15.80
C VAL A 20 14.06 8.30 15.82
N THR A 21 15.33 7.93 16.00
CA THR A 21 16.45 8.87 16.08
C THR A 21 17.02 9.22 14.71
N ASP A 22 17.68 10.38 14.63
CA ASP A 22 18.48 10.76 13.46
C ASP A 22 19.62 9.76 13.18
N ALA A 23 20.15 9.13 14.24
CA ALA A 23 21.17 8.09 14.08
C ALA A 23 20.66 6.93 13.25
N PHE A 24 19.40 6.50 13.47
CA PHE A 24 18.77 5.48 12.61
C PHE A 24 18.50 6.00 11.20
N ALA A 25 18.02 7.22 11.02
CA ALA A 25 17.80 7.82 9.71
C ALA A 25 19.11 7.90 8.90
N LYS A 26 20.22 8.28 9.54
CA LYS A 26 21.57 8.31 8.92
C LYS A 26 22.01 6.94 8.39
N THR A 27 21.69 5.84 9.09
CA THR A 27 22.07 4.50 8.61
C THR A 27 21.40 4.11 7.29
N ALA A 28 20.28 4.75 6.95
CA ALA A 28 19.57 4.52 5.69
C ALA A 28 20.04 5.42 4.54
N GLN A 29 20.87 6.44 4.81
CA GLN A 29 21.34 7.44 3.84
C GLN A 29 20.19 8.10 3.04
N ARG A 30 19.01 8.23 3.67
CA ARG A 30 17.85 8.85 3.03
C ARG A 30 17.91 10.34 3.26
N LEU A 31 18.26 11.08 2.23
CA LEU A 31 18.20 12.53 2.20
C LEU A 31 16.91 13.00 1.54
N ARG A 32 16.40 14.15 1.95
CA ARG A 32 15.40 14.93 1.22
C ARG A 32 16.04 15.64 0.04
N ALA A 33 15.22 16.22 -0.83
CA ALA A 33 15.72 17.04 -1.94
C ALA A 33 16.59 18.22 -1.50
N ASP A 34 16.36 18.75 -0.30
CA ASP A 34 17.14 19.83 0.33
C ASP A 34 18.43 19.35 1.03
N GLY A 35 18.78 18.06 0.91
CA GLY A 35 19.94 17.46 1.55
C GLY A 35 19.77 17.15 3.05
N THR A 36 18.61 17.45 3.65
CA THR A 36 18.32 17.11 5.04
C THR A 36 17.98 15.64 5.22
N LEU A 37 18.21 15.10 6.43
CA LEU A 37 17.87 13.71 6.73
C LEU A 37 16.35 13.50 6.76
N LYS A 38 15.88 12.49 6.02
CA LYS A 38 14.49 12.07 6.08
C LYS A 38 14.25 11.22 7.32
N ALA A 39 13.56 11.77 8.31
CA ALA A 39 13.11 11.02 9.48
C ALA A 39 12.25 9.81 9.09
N VAL A 40 12.25 8.79 9.94
CA VAL A 40 11.38 7.60 9.72
C VAL A 40 9.95 7.96 10.09
N SER A 41 8.99 7.67 9.19
CA SER A 41 7.57 7.88 9.49
C SER A 41 7.11 6.97 10.64
N LYS A 42 6.09 7.40 11.41
CA LYS A 42 5.52 6.61 12.51
C LYS A 42 5.10 5.20 12.09
N GLU A 43 4.49 5.05 10.91
CA GLU A 43 4.07 3.75 10.38
C GLU A 43 5.27 2.87 9.96
N SER A 44 6.30 3.47 9.38
CA SER A 44 7.55 2.76 9.09
C SER A 44 8.26 2.31 10.37
N ALA A 45 8.29 3.17 11.39
CA ALA A 45 8.87 2.83 12.69
C ALA A 45 8.15 1.64 13.34
N LYS A 46 6.81 1.64 13.37
CA LYS A 46 6.01 0.49 13.85
C LYS A 46 6.36 -0.80 13.09
N THR A 47 6.46 -0.73 11.76
CA THR A 47 6.82 -1.88 10.93
C THR A 47 8.22 -2.38 11.27
N TYR A 48 9.19 -1.50 11.42
CA TYR A 48 10.56 -1.88 11.78
C TYR A 48 10.65 -2.48 13.18
N VAL A 49 9.91 -1.93 14.15
CA VAL A 49 9.82 -2.51 15.51
C VAL A 49 9.25 -3.92 15.46
N PHE A 50 8.16 -4.13 14.71
CA PHE A 50 7.57 -5.46 14.54
C PHE A 50 8.56 -6.45 13.89
N MET A 51 9.24 -6.04 12.83
CA MET A 51 10.26 -6.87 12.17
C MET A 51 11.41 -7.21 13.15
N PHE A 52 11.90 -6.21 13.87
CA PHE A 52 13.00 -6.42 14.82
C PHE A 52 12.60 -7.36 15.96
N ALA A 53 11.41 -7.17 16.54
CA ALA A 53 10.87 -8.05 17.59
C ALA A 53 10.76 -9.51 17.13
N ASN A 54 10.29 -9.75 15.90
CA ASN A 54 10.22 -11.10 15.33
C ASN A 54 11.61 -11.73 15.14
N ALA A 55 12.60 -10.94 14.72
CA ALA A 55 13.97 -11.46 14.58
C ALA A 55 14.57 -11.79 15.96
N VAL A 56 14.40 -10.92 16.95
CA VAL A 56 14.88 -11.13 18.32
C VAL A 56 14.21 -12.36 18.94
N ALA A 57 12.89 -12.50 18.81
CA ALA A 57 12.17 -13.67 19.33
C ALA A 57 12.76 -14.97 18.75
N TRP A 58 12.96 -15.04 17.44
CA TRP A 58 13.57 -16.22 16.83
C TRP A 58 15.02 -16.46 17.29
N ILE A 59 15.84 -15.39 17.41
CA ILE A 59 17.24 -15.51 17.93
C ILE A 59 17.22 -16.08 19.33
N THR A 60 16.32 -15.61 20.21
CA THR A 60 16.17 -16.08 21.58
C THR A 60 15.71 -17.54 21.64
N GLU A 61 14.77 -17.95 20.77
CA GLU A 61 14.34 -19.35 20.63
C GLU A 61 15.49 -20.29 20.23
N GLN A 62 16.52 -19.76 19.54
CA GLN A 62 17.74 -20.53 19.24
C GLN A 62 18.77 -20.52 20.40
N GLY A 63 18.42 -19.99 21.56
CA GLY A 63 19.32 -19.86 22.70
C GLY A 63 20.44 -18.85 22.49
N LYS A 64 20.26 -17.86 21.60
CA LYS A 64 21.25 -16.87 21.23
C LYS A 64 20.80 -15.46 21.58
N THR A 65 21.76 -14.54 21.56
CA THR A 65 21.57 -13.09 21.76
C THR A 65 21.96 -12.34 20.49
N LEU A 66 21.73 -11.02 20.44
CA LEU A 66 22.20 -10.17 19.35
C LEU A 66 23.73 -10.22 19.17
N THR A 67 24.47 -10.49 20.25
CA THR A 67 25.94 -10.54 20.23
C THR A 67 26.50 -11.91 19.86
N THR A 68 25.73 -12.98 20.02
CA THR A 68 26.18 -14.35 19.76
C THR A 68 25.62 -14.96 18.47
N VAL A 69 24.66 -14.31 17.84
CA VAL A 69 24.08 -14.75 16.56
C VAL A 69 25.11 -14.59 15.43
N THR A 70 25.18 -15.59 14.56
CA THR A 70 26.10 -15.62 13.42
C THR A 70 25.42 -15.28 12.10
N ALA A 71 26.19 -15.03 11.05
CA ALA A 71 25.69 -14.87 9.70
C ALA A 71 24.89 -16.09 9.23
N GLY A 72 25.37 -17.30 9.52
CA GLY A 72 24.67 -18.55 9.18
C GLY A 72 23.31 -18.68 9.89
N ASP A 73 23.19 -18.21 11.12
CA ASP A 73 21.91 -18.17 11.82
C ASP A 73 20.92 -17.22 11.14
N LEU A 74 21.38 -16.04 10.75
CA LEU A 74 20.53 -15.04 10.05
C LEU A 74 20.11 -15.53 8.66
N VAL A 75 20.97 -16.25 7.96
CA VAL A 75 20.58 -16.94 6.71
C VAL A 75 19.49 -17.95 6.99
N ARG A 76 19.63 -18.81 8.03
CA ARG A 76 18.59 -19.77 8.44
C ARG A 76 17.28 -19.05 8.81
N PHE A 77 17.37 -17.94 9.53
CA PHE A 77 16.19 -17.14 9.89
C PHE A 77 15.39 -16.72 8.67
N VAL A 78 16.02 -16.17 7.64
CA VAL A 78 15.32 -15.65 6.44
C VAL A 78 14.93 -16.73 5.46
N SER A 79 15.58 -17.90 5.51
CA SER A 79 15.31 -19.05 4.62
C SER A 79 14.37 -20.09 5.23
N ARG A 80 13.70 -19.76 6.34
CA ARG A 80 12.77 -20.70 7.01
C ARG A 80 11.63 -21.11 6.09
N VAL A 81 11.27 -22.39 6.22
CA VAL A 81 10.17 -23.01 5.48
C VAL A 81 9.16 -23.55 6.49
N ASP A 82 7.87 -23.32 6.25
CA ASP A 82 6.76 -23.90 7.00
C ASP A 82 5.77 -24.53 6.02
N GLY A 83 5.41 -25.78 6.25
CA GLY A 83 4.54 -26.54 5.35
C GLY A 83 5.00 -26.55 3.88
N GLY A 84 6.33 -26.59 3.64
CA GLY A 84 6.93 -26.57 2.30
C GLY A 84 6.94 -25.19 1.61
N LYS A 85 6.52 -24.12 2.32
CA LYS A 85 6.50 -22.76 1.77
C LYS A 85 7.48 -21.85 2.53
N PRO A 86 8.21 -20.94 1.85
CA PRO A 86 9.01 -19.94 2.53
C PRO A 86 8.16 -19.09 3.49
N VAL A 87 8.58 -19.00 4.76
CA VAL A 87 7.94 -18.13 5.78
C VAL A 87 8.09 -16.65 5.37
N LEU A 88 9.25 -16.31 4.82
CA LEU A 88 9.53 -14.97 4.31
C LEU A 88 9.82 -15.05 2.82
N ASN A 89 9.22 -14.16 2.02
CA ASN A 89 9.68 -14.00 0.65
C ASN A 89 11.06 -13.29 0.63
N SER A 90 11.79 -13.40 -0.48
CA SER A 90 13.16 -12.87 -0.62
C SER A 90 13.28 -11.38 -0.33
N LYS A 91 12.31 -10.55 -0.76
CA LYS A 91 12.32 -9.10 -0.46
C LYS A 91 12.15 -8.83 1.03
N ILE A 92 11.25 -9.56 1.68
CA ILE A 92 11.03 -9.41 3.12
C ILE A 92 12.26 -9.92 3.88
N GLY A 93 12.80 -11.09 3.53
CA GLY A 93 14.05 -11.61 4.10
C GLY A 93 15.20 -10.61 3.98
N TYR A 94 15.39 -10.04 2.79
CA TYR A 94 16.41 -9.00 2.57
C TYR A 94 16.16 -7.74 3.42
N ARG A 95 14.91 -7.31 3.60
CA ARG A 95 14.56 -6.19 4.49
C ARG A 95 14.92 -6.47 5.94
N TYR A 96 14.69 -7.69 6.43
CA TYR A 96 15.13 -8.12 7.78
C TYR A 96 16.63 -8.00 7.92
N LEU A 97 17.39 -8.55 6.99
CA LEU A 97 18.86 -8.49 7.04
C LEU A 97 19.37 -7.04 7.00
N ARG A 98 18.81 -6.18 6.14
CA ARG A 98 19.18 -4.75 6.09
C ARG A 98 18.80 -4.00 7.37
N LEU A 99 17.68 -4.35 8.02
CA LEU A 99 17.30 -3.79 9.30
C LEU A 99 18.31 -4.18 10.40
N LEU A 100 18.64 -5.46 10.49
CA LEU A 100 19.61 -5.98 11.45
C LEU A 100 21.03 -5.42 11.18
N GLU A 101 21.45 -5.31 9.92
CA GLU A 101 22.73 -4.68 9.57
C GLU A 101 22.86 -3.28 10.15
N ARG A 102 21.79 -2.48 10.10
CA ARG A 102 21.73 -1.13 10.67
C ARG A 102 21.84 -1.14 12.19
N CYS A 103 21.21 -2.13 12.84
CA CYS A 103 21.31 -2.31 14.29
C CYS A 103 22.74 -2.67 14.69
N TYR A 104 23.38 -3.63 14.05
CA TYR A 104 24.76 -4.03 14.33
C TYR A 104 25.76 -2.89 14.06
N GLN A 105 25.54 -2.11 13.01
CA GLN A 105 26.33 -0.92 12.73
C GLN A 105 26.21 0.12 13.85
N HIS A 106 24.99 0.34 14.37
CA HIS A 106 24.75 1.25 15.49
C HIS A 106 25.45 0.76 16.79
N LEU A 107 25.40 -0.54 17.04
CA LEU A 107 26.02 -1.16 18.20
C LEU A 107 27.55 -1.25 18.09
N GLY A 108 28.12 -1.01 16.91
CA GLY A 108 29.56 -1.11 16.67
C GLY A 108 30.06 -2.56 16.65
N ILE A 109 29.17 -3.55 16.42
CA ILE A 109 29.55 -4.95 16.37
C ILE A 109 30.25 -5.26 15.05
N THR A 110 31.49 -5.73 15.16
CA THR A 110 32.35 -6.06 14.03
C THR A 110 33.00 -7.45 14.25
N PRO A 111 32.93 -8.37 13.28
CA PRO A 111 32.22 -8.25 11.99
C PRO A 111 30.70 -8.19 12.16
N ASN A 112 30.02 -7.46 11.24
CA ASN A 112 28.56 -7.35 11.27
C ASN A 112 27.93 -8.61 10.68
N PRO A 113 27.22 -9.45 11.47
CA PRO A 113 26.71 -10.73 11.01
C PRO A 113 25.62 -10.61 9.92
N ALA A 114 24.80 -9.54 9.99
CA ALA A 114 23.77 -9.32 8.97
C ALA A 114 24.36 -8.88 7.63
N LYS A 115 25.44 -8.07 7.65
CA LYS A 115 26.17 -7.72 6.43
C LYS A 115 26.79 -8.97 5.80
N GLN A 116 27.39 -9.84 6.61
CA GLN A 116 27.94 -11.12 6.13
C GLN A 116 26.83 -12.02 5.56
N ALA A 117 25.67 -12.12 6.21
CA ALA A 117 24.52 -12.87 5.71
C ALA A 117 24.01 -12.33 4.35
N ILE A 118 24.00 -11.01 4.15
CA ILE A 118 23.65 -10.39 2.87
C ILE A 118 24.64 -10.78 1.77
N LEU A 119 25.93 -10.79 2.10
CA LEU A 119 26.98 -11.16 1.13
C LEU A 119 26.97 -12.66 0.81
N ALA A 120 26.62 -13.51 1.78
CA ALA A 120 26.53 -14.96 1.61
C ALA A 120 25.29 -15.40 0.82
N GLN A 121 24.25 -14.57 0.75
CA GLN A 121 23.07 -14.84 -0.08
C GLN A 121 23.39 -14.44 -1.52
N ASP A 122 23.55 -15.42 -2.41
CA ASP A 122 23.57 -15.15 -3.84
C ASP A 122 22.16 -14.66 -4.26
N ARG A 123 22.10 -13.41 -4.71
CA ARG A 123 20.84 -12.80 -5.16
C ARG A 123 20.20 -13.52 -6.34
N ALA A 124 20.99 -14.28 -7.11
CA ALA A 124 20.52 -15.07 -8.25
C ALA A 124 19.70 -16.29 -7.80
N GLU A 125 20.00 -16.86 -6.61
CA GLU A 125 19.33 -18.05 -6.07
C GLU A 125 18.11 -17.72 -5.21
N LEU A 126 17.91 -16.45 -4.82
CA LEU A 126 16.73 -16.06 -4.05
C LEU A 126 15.47 -16.26 -4.90
N PRO A 127 14.39 -16.87 -4.35
CA PRO A 127 13.13 -16.98 -5.05
C PRO A 127 12.70 -15.58 -5.49
N LYS A 128 12.52 -15.38 -6.81
CA LYS A 128 11.99 -14.10 -7.31
C LYS A 128 10.63 -13.89 -6.67
N ASP A 129 10.44 -12.69 -6.12
CA ASP A 129 9.13 -12.34 -5.58
C ASP A 129 8.07 -12.57 -6.64
N ASP A 130 6.93 -13.10 -6.19
CA ASP A 130 5.76 -13.22 -7.03
C ASP A 130 5.36 -11.82 -7.52
N PRO A 131 5.39 -11.56 -8.83
CA PRO A 131 5.07 -10.25 -9.38
C PRO A 131 3.66 -9.83 -8.96
N GLY A 132 3.42 -8.53 -8.93
CA GLY A 132 2.11 -7.99 -8.60
C GLY A 132 1.04 -8.62 -9.49
N ARG A 133 -0.18 -8.79 -8.94
CA ARG A 133 -1.34 -9.26 -9.71
C ARG A 133 -2.00 -8.09 -10.43
N ALA A 134 -2.41 -8.32 -11.67
CA ALA A 134 -3.36 -7.51 -12.43
C ALA A 134 -4.55 -8.38 -12.87
N LEU A 135 -5.64 -7.77 -13.29
CA LEU A 135 -6.81 -8.42 -13.90
C LEU A 135 -6.70 -8.34 -15.43
N SER A 136 -7.20 -9.36 -16.13
CA SER A 136 -7.47 -9.26 -17.56
C SER A 136 -8.62 -8.28 -17.84
N PRO A 137 -8.80 -7.83 -19.10
CA PRO A 137 -9.95 -6.99 -19.45
C PRO A 137 -11.29 -7.67 -19.10
N GLU A 138 -11.44 -8.97 -19.32
CA GLU A 138 -12.64 -9.75 -19.02
C GLU A 138 -12.84 -9.88 -17.50
N GLN A 139 -11.76 -10.10 -16.74
CA GLN A 139 -11.80 -10.13 -15.28
C GLN A 139 -12.18 -8.76 -14.70
N LEU A 140 -11.64 -7.68 -15.28
CA LEU A 140 -11.96 -6.32 -14.87
C LEU A 140 -13.43 -5.97 -15.17
N GLN A 141 -13.98 -6.43 -16.32
CA GLN A 141 -15.39 -6.25 -16.63
C GLN A 141 -16.28 -6.98 -15.64
N ARG A 142 -15.99 -8.25 -15.32
CA ARG A 142 -16.72 -9.00 -14.28
C ARG A 142 -16.63 -8.33 -12.91
N PHE A 143 -15.49 -7.72 -12.58
CA PHE A 143 -15.36 -6.92 -11.36
C PHE A 143 -16.32 -5.73 -11.36
N PHE A 144 -16.44 -4.99 -12.47
CA PHE A 144 -17.40 -3.88 -12.58
C PHE A 144 -18.86 -4.33 -12.53
N ASP A 145 -19.19 -5.44 -13.16
CA ASP A 145 -20.54 -6.03 -13.13
C ASP A 145 -20.95 -6.50 -11.72
N ALA A 146 -19.95 -6.89 -10.90
CA ALA A 146 -20.15 -7.35 -9.53
C ALA A 146 -20.02 -6.25 -8.47
N LEU A 147 -19.93 -4.96 -8.85
CA LEU A 147 -19.89 -3.84 -7.91
C LEU A 147 -21.16 -3.80 -7.03
N PRO A 148 -21.07 -3.21 -5.82
CA PRO A 148 -22.25 -3.07 -4.98
C PRO A 148 -23.42 -2.45 -5.75
N ALA A 149 -24.55 -3.16 -5.74
CA ALA A 149 -25.82 -2.67 -6.27
C ALA A 149 -26.65 -2.07 -5.16
N ASP A 150 -27.63 -1.25 -5.53
CA ASP A 150 -28.63 -0.78 -4.57
C ASP A 150 -29.35 -1.96 -3.92
N PRO A 151 -29.58 -1.92 -2.62
CA PRO A 151 -30.40 -2.93 -1.97
C PRO A 151 -31.81 -2.95 -2.59
N PRO A 152 -32.48 -4.11 -2.62
CA PRO A 152 -33.84 -4.20 -3.11
C PRO A 152 -34.71 -3.16 -2.41
N ARG A 153 -35.46 -2.40 -3.20
CA ARG A 153 -36.37 -1.39 -2.64
C ARG A 153 -37.49 -2.10 -1.89
N GLY A 154 -37.59 -1.83 -0.59
CA GLY A 154 -38.72 -2.26 0.20
C GLY A 154 -40.00 -1.51 -0.19
N LYS A 155 -41.17 -1.93 0.36
CA LYS A 155 -42.46 -1.24 0.13
C LYS A 155 -42.44 0.23 0.54
N ARG A 156 -41.60 0.61 1.49
CA ARG A 156 -41.41 2.01 1.94
C ARG A 156 -40.07 2.55 1.42
N VAL A 157 -40.13 3.60 0.64
CA VAL A 157 -38.92 4.31 0.18
C VAL A 157 -38.39 5.14 1.35
N VAL A 158 -37.23 4.75 1.86
CA VAL A 158 -36.48 5.57 2.85
C VAL A 158 -35.45 6.39 2.08
N PRO A 159 -35.49 7.74 2.16
CA PRO A 159 -34.50 8.58 1.49
C PRO A 159 -33.07 8.15 1.87
N PHE A 160 -32.18 8.14 0.88
CA PHE A 160 -30.77 7.74 1.03
C PHE A 160 -30.52 6.30 1.52
N SER A 161 -31.56 5.44 1.59
CA SER A 161 -31.34 4.02 1.88
C SER A 161 -30.34 3.44 0.88
N GLY A 162 -29.32 2.71 1.39
CA GLY A 162 -28.27 2.12 0.55
C GLY A 162 -27.19 3.10 0.06
N TRP A 163 -27.14 4.33 0.56
CA TRP A 163 -26.11 5.31 0.17
C TRP A 163 -24.68 4.76 0.29
N ASN A 164 -24.43 3.94 1.29
CA ASN A 164 -23.14 3.28 1.48
C ASN A 164 -22.75 2.35 0.31
N HIS A 165 -23.71 1.68 -0.32
CA HIS A 165 -23.45 0.84 -1.49
C HIS A 165 -23.06 1.69 -2.70
N ARG A 166 -23.75 2.81 -2.93
CA ARG A 166 -23.45 3.74 -4.03
C ARG A 166 -22.10 4.44 -3.83
N ARG A 167 -21.79 4.86 -2.58
CA ARG A 167 -20.47 5.34 -2.20
C ARG A 167 -19.38 4.29 -2.50
N ASP A 168 -19.59 3.05 -2.05
CA ASP A 168 -18.60 1.98 -2.17
C ASP A 168 -18.41 1.57 -3.63
N ARG A 169 -19.47 1.62 -4.44
CA ARG A 169 -19.44 1.44 -5.89
C ARG A 169 -18.59 2.53 -6.55
N ALA A 170 -18.91 3.78 -6.34
CA ALA A 170 -18.18 4.92 -6.90
C ALA A 170 -16.70 4.89 -6.49
N MET A 171 -16.40 4.62 -5.21
CA MET A 171 -15.03 4.53 -4.72
C MET A 171 -14.22 3.42 -5.41
N GLN A 172 -14.79 2.22 -5.58
CA GLN A 172 -14.10 1.11 -6.23
C GLN A 172 -13.85 1.39 -7.71
N VAL A 173 -14.79 2.06 -8.39
CA VAL A 173 -14.61 2.52 -9.78
C VAL A 173 -13.49 3.54 -9.89
N VAL A 174 -13.48 4.55 -9.02
CA VAL A 174 -12.42 5.58 -8.99
C VAL A 174 -11.05 4.94 -8.75
N ILE A 175 -10.92 4.01 -7.80
CA ILE A 175 -9.67 3.27 -7.57
C ILE A 175 -9.22 2.54 -8.84
N ALA A 176 -10.14 1.84 -9.52
CA ALA A 176 -9.82 1.03 -10.68
C ALA A 176 -9.55 1.85 -11.95
N ARG A 177 -10.28 2.95 -12.16
CA ARG A 177 -10.24 3.75 -13.40
C ARG A 177 -9.25 4.91 -13.37
N ALA A 178 -8.92 5.45 -12.18
CA ALA A 178 -7.88 6.47 -12.01
C ALA A 178 -6.57 5.91 -11.43
N GLY A 179 -6.49 4.61 -11.16
CA GLY A 179 -5.29 3.96 -10.64
C GLY A 179 -4.92 4.38 -9.22
N LEU A 180 -5.84 4.90 -8.42
CA LEU A 180 -5.55 5.39 -7.07
C LEU A 180 -5.14 4.26 -6.12
N THR A 181 -4.29 4.58 -5.16
CA THR A 181 -4.13 3.75 -3.97
C THR A 181 -5.36 3.86 -3.07
N VAL A 182 -5.58 2.88 -2.20
CA VAL A 182 -6.66 2.98 -1.19
C VAL A 182 -6.48 4.22 -0.31
N SER A 183 -5.24 4.59 0.04
CA SER A 183 -4.96 5.77 0.85
C SER A 183 -5.38 7.08 0.17
N GLU A 184 -5.08 7.21 -1.12
CA GLU A 184 -5.47 8.35 -1.94
C GLU A 184 -7.00 8.42 -2.06
N ALA A 185 -7.66 7.32 -2.37
CA ALA A 185 -9.12 7.31 -2.51
C ALA A 185 -9.86 7.69 -1.21
N ILE A 186 -9.46 7.13 -0.05
CA ILE A 186 -10.10 7.49 1.23
C ILE A 186 -9.70 8.87 1.76
N GLY A 187 -8.63 9.45 1.23
CA GLY A 187 -8.16 10.79 1.56
C GLY A 187 -8.70 11.87 0.63
N LEU A 188 -9.28 11.50 -0.52
CA LEU A 188 -9.75 12.44 -1.53
C LEU A 188 -10.85 13.35 -0.98
N LEU A 189 -10.65 14.66 -1.16
CA LEU A 189 -11.57 15.70 -0.69
C LEU A 189 -12.45 16.20 -1.85
N VAL A 190 -13.63 16.69 -1.54
CA VAL A 190 -14.63 17.14 -2.55
C VAL A 190 -14.06 18.25 -3.44
N HIS A 191 -13.30 19.18 -2.89
CA HIS A 191 -12.69 20.27 -3.66
C HIS A 191 -11.51 19.83 -4.55
N GLU A 192 -10.97 18.62 -4.33
CA GLU A 192 -9.92 18.02 -5.15
C GLU A 192 -10.49 17.31 -6.40
N VAL A 193 -11.81 17.17 -6.50
CA VAL A 193 -12.48 16.65 -7.69
C VAL A 193 -12.73 17.77 -8.68
N GLY A 194 -12.12 17.67 -9.87
CA GLY A 194 -12.25 18.67 -10.90
C GLY A 194 -13.70 18.86 -11.39
N ASN A 195 -14.11 20.13 -11.54
CA ASN A 195 -15.43 20.50 -12.04
C ASN A 195 -15.47 20.55 -13.56
N GLN A 196 -14.33 20.80 -14.21
CA GLN A 196 -14.22 20.91 -15.67
C GLN A 196 -14.16 19.51 -16.27
N VAL A 197 -15.03 19.26 -17.23
CA VAL A 197 -15.06 18.03 -18.01
C VAL A 197 -14.29 18.28 -19.31
N ALA A 198 -13.27 17.47 -19.59
CA ALA A 198 -12.50 17.54 -20.83
C ALA A 198 -13.35 17.05 -22.03
N LEU A 199 -12.85 17.30 -23.25
CA LEU A 199 -13.56 16.90 -24.48
C LEU A 199 -13.84 15.40 -24.60
N ASP A 200 -12.98 14.56 -24.00
CA ASP A 200 -13.15 13.10 -23.93
C ASP A 200 -14.10 12.64 -22.80
N GLY A 201 -14.65 13.59 -22.05
CA GLY A 201 -15.54 13.32 -20.92
C GLY A 201 -14.82 13.01 -19.60
N SER A 202 -13.50 13.08 -19.56
CA SER A 202 -12.71 12.88 -18.34
C SER A 202 -12.73 14.11 -17.41
N ILE A 203 -12.41 13.89 -16.13
CA ILE A 203 -12.14 14.95 -15.16
C ILE A 203 -10.80 14.68 -14.48
N ASN A 204 -10.21 15.70 -13.90
CA ASN A 204 -8.98 15.59 -13.13
C ASN A 204 -9.29 15.44 -11.63
N LEU A 205 -8.61 14.49 -10.97
CA LEU A 205 -8.56 14.38 -9.54
C LEU A 205 -7.19 14.89 -9.06
N THR A 206 -7.19 15.93 -8.22
CA THR A 206 -5.96 16.41 -7.58
C THR A 206 -5.69 15.55 -6.37
N ILE A 207 -4.59 14.82 -6.37
CA ILE A 207 -4.23 13.91 -5.28
C ILE A 207 -3.20 14.57 -4.38
N THR A 208 -3.60 14.87 -3.16
CA THR A 208 -2.73 15.44 -2.13
C THR A 208 -2.46 14.39 -1.06
N PRO A 209 -1.21 13.86 -0.93
CA PRO A 209 -0.89 12.89 0.09
C PRO A 209 -1.06 13.46 1.51
N GLU A 210 -1.59 12.65 2.44
CA GLU A 210 -1.78 13.07 3.85
C GLU A 210 -0.48 13.49 4.54
N GLU A 211 0.60 12.78 4.27
CA GLU A 211 1.93 13.10 4.79
C GLU A 211 2.66 13.93 3.73
N LYS A 212 2.50 15.25 3.80
CA LYS A 212 3.21 16.23 2.94
C LYS A 212 4.70 16.34 3.31
N HIS A 213 5.40 15.23 3.31
CA HIS A 213 6.85 15.26 3.53
C HIS A 213 7.65 15.41 2.24
N ASP A 214 6.94 15.35 1.09
CA ASP A 214 7.59 15.40 -0.21
C ASP A 214 6.54 15.83 -1.26
N THR A 215 6.66 17.05 -1.78
CA THR A 215 5.78 17.58 -2.84
C THR A 215 5.81 16.75 -4.13
N SER A 216 6.80 15.87 -4.27
CA SER A 216 6.94 14.95 -5.40
C SER A 216 5.83 13.90 -5.52
N TYR A 217 4.96 13.76 -4.52
CA TYR A 217 3.82 12.83 -4.55
C TYR A 217 2.48 13.50 -4.86
N GLU A 218 2.40 14.82 -4.87
CA GLU A 218 1.23 15.51 -5.39
C GLU A 218 1.14 15.26 -6.90
N HIS A 219 -0.03 14.83 -7.37
CA HIS A 219 -0.21 14.52 -8.78
C HIS A 219 -1.67 14.69 -9.21
N ILE A 220 -1.86 14.74 -10.52
CA ILE A 220 -3.19 14.75 -11.13
C ILE A 220 -3.47 13.36 -11.70
N ALA A 221 -4.54 12.73 -11.21
CA ALA A 221 -5.03 11.46 -11.73
C ALA A 221 -6.26 11.73 -12.62
N PRO A 222 -6.18 11.52 -13.93
CA PRO A 222 -7.34 11.65 -14.81
C PRO A 222 -8.32 10.50 -14.54
N LEU A 223 -9.59 10.85 -14.37
CA LEU A 223 -10.69 9.90 -14.26
C LEU A 223 -11.43 9.88 -15.59
N PRO A 224 -11.44 8.76 -16.35
CA PRO A 224 -12.10 8.70 -17.64
C PRO A 224 -13.63 8.78 -17.50
N ARG A 225 -14.31 9.02 -18.62
CA ARG A 225 -15.76 9.21 -18.71
C ARG A 225 -16.58 8.16 -17.98
N GLU A 226 -16.19 6.88 -18.07
CA GLU A 226 -16.87 5.78 -17.39
C GLU A 226 -16.75 5.89 -15.86
N GLY A 227 -15.62 6.39 -15.36
CA GLY A 227 -15.43 6.68 -13.94
C GLY A 227 -16.23 7.89 -13.48
N VAL A 228 -16.31 8.92 -14.32
CA VAL A 228 -17.14 10.11 -14.07
C VAL A 228 -18.62 9.77 -13.98
N ALA A 229 -19.11 8.86 -14.84
CA ALA A 229 -20.49 8.40 -14.85
C ALA A 229 -20.91 7.73 -13.53
N GLU A 230 -19.98 7.14 -12.80
CA GLU A 230 -20.23 6.53 -11.49
C GLU A 230 -19.97 7.51 -10.32
N LEU A 231 -19.01 8.42 -10.46
CA LEU A 231 -18.66 9.36 -9.40
C LEU A 231 -19.68 10.50 -9.26
N ARG A 232 -20.13 11.09 -10.37
CA ARG A 232 -21.05 12.27 -10.37
C ARG A 232 -22.36 11.99 -9.63
N PRO A 233 -23.11 10.91 -9.92
CA PRO A 233 -24.34 10.61 -9.18
C PRO A 233 -24.12 10.46 -7.68
N TRP A 234 -22.98 9.89 -7.27
CA TRP A 234 -22.61 9.82 -5.86
C TRP A 234 -22.35 11.19 -5.25
N LEU A 235 -21.63 12.08 -5.94
CA LEU A 235 -21.37 13.45 -5.46
C LEU A 235 -22.66 14.26 -5.32
N ASP A 236 -23.58 14.12 -6.28
CA ASP A 236 -24.90 14.77 -6.22
C ASP A 236 -25.73 14.26 -5.04
N GLU A 237 -25.71 12.94 -4.79
CA GLU A 237 -26.35 12.37 -3.62
C GLU A 237 -25.70 12.84 -2.32
N ARG A 238 -24.36 12.80 -2.25
CA ARG A 238 -23.61 13.29 -1.10
C ARG A 238 -23.92 14.74 -0.79
N SER A 239 -24.03 15.60 -1.81
CA SER A 239 -24.39 17.01 -1.63
C SER A 239 -25.79 17.16 -1.04
N ARG A 240 -26.75 16.36 -1.48
CA ARG A 240 -28.09 16.32 -0.88
C ARG A 240 -28.06 15.81 0.56
N MET A 241 -27.24 14.81 0.88
CA MET A 241 -27.08 14.30 2.24
C MET A 241 -26.45 15.34 3.18
N VAL A 242 -25.57 16.22 2.69
CA VAL A 242 -25.08 17.37 3.47
C VAL A 242 -26.22 18.31 3.85
N LEU A 243 -27.14 18.60 2.92
CA LEU A 243 -28.26 19.51 3.14
C LEU A 243 -29.39 18.88 3.98
N GLU A 244 -29.75 17.63 3.69
CA GLU A 244 -30.95 16.99 4.25
C GLU A 244 -30.67 16.17 5.52
N LEU A 245 -29.46 15.59 5.64
CA LEU A 245 -29.04 14.75 6.76
C LEU A 245 -27.93 15.37 7.61
N ALA A 246 -27.54 16.61 7.32
CA ALA A 246 -26.42 17.30 7.98
C ALA A 246 -25.12 16.47 7.99
N MET A 247 -24.85 15.74 6.90
CA MET A 247 -23.60 15.00 6.73
C MET A 247 -22.42 15.96 6.86
N LYS A 248 -21.43 15.58 7.68
CA LYS A 248 -20.25 16.40 7.95
C LYS A 248 -19.04 15.97 7.11
N GLY A 249 -17.99 16.81 7.14
CA GLY A 249 -16.68 16.54 6.58
C GLY A 249 -16.61 16.63 5.05
N ASP A 250 -15.38 16.70 4.53
CA ASP A 250 -15.11 17.00 3.14
C ASP A 250 -14.61 15.80 2.34
N PHE A 251 -14.51 14.61 2.94
CA PHE A 251 -14.11 13.41 2.19
C PHE A 251 -15.14 13.07 1.12
N VAL A 252 -14.66 12.75 -0.08
CA VAL A 252 -15.53 12.25 -1.16
C VAL A 252 -16.23 10.97 -0.70
N PHE A 253 -15.52 10.09 0.01
CA PHE A 253 -16.04 8.79 0.47
C PHE A 253 -16.01 8.67 2.00
N PRO A 254 -16.93 9.37 2.72
CA PRO A 254 -16.97 9.32 4.18
C PRO A 254 -17.41 7.94 4.69
N ALA A 255 -16.93 7.55 5.86
CA ALA A 255 -17.31 6.28 6.48
C ALA A 255 -18.75 6.29 7.02
N ASN A 256 -19.22 7.44 7.48
CA ASN A 256 -20.52 7.65 8.12
C ASN A 256 -21.01 9.10 7.90
N LEU A 257 -22.18 9.42 8.41
CA LEU A 257 -22.76 10.76 8.32
C LEU A 257 -21.99 11.82 9.13
N GLU A 258 -21.18 11.40 10.11
CA GLU A 258 -20.30 12.29 10.86
C GLU A 258 -19.05 12.70 10.04
N GLY A 259 -18.92 12.22 8.80
CA GLY A 259 -17.81 12.56 7.92
C GLY A 259 -16.49 11.88 8.28
N ALA A 260 -16.52 10.82 9.08
CA ALA A 260 -15.29 10.11 9.45
C ALA A 260 -14.59 9.53 8.22
N LYS A 261 -13.26 9.55 8.24
CA LYS A 261 -12.44 8.90 7.20
C LYS A 261 -12.61 7.39 7.23
N MET A 262 -12.73 6.77 6.07
CA MET A 262 -12.74 5.31 5.95
C MET A 262 -11.41 4.69 6.36
N THR A 263 -11.44 3.45 6.88
CA THR A 263 -10.21 2.69 7.15
C THR A 263 -9.79 1.88 5.92
N LYS A 264 -8.47 1.75 5.71
CA LYS A 264 -7.92 0.86 4.66
C LYS A 264 -8.45 -0.57 4.77
N LYS A 265 -8.67 -1.06 6.00
CA LYS A 265 -9.22 -2.39 6.29
C LYS A 265 -10.66 -2.54 5.78
N THR A 266 -11.48 -1.51 5.94
CA THR A 266 -12.87 -1.48 5.43
C THR A 266 -12.86 -1.59 3.91
N VAL A 267 -12.11 -0.74 3.23
CA VAL A 267 -12.00 -0.76 1.76
C VAL A 267 -11.46 -2.09 1.25
N TYR A 268 -10.45 -2.65 1.92
CA TYR A 268 -9.94 -3.98 1.55
C TYR A 268 -11.03 -5.06 1.61
N LYS A 269 -11.86 -5.07 2.68
CA LYS A 269 -12.98 -6.02 2.82
C LYS A 269 -14.01 -5.83 1.72
N GLN A 270 -14.35 -4.60 1.38
CA GLN A 270 -15.31 -4.27 0.33
C GLN A 270 -14.83 -4.74 -1.05
N ILE A 271 -13.59 -4.40 -1.43
CA ILE A 271 -12.99 -4.85 -2.70
C ILE A 271 -12.93 -6.38 -2.74
N LYS A 272 -12.47 -7.03 -1.65
CA LYS A 272 -12.43 -8.49 -1.57
C LYS A 272 -13.81 -9.14 -1.76
N ALA A 273 -14.85 -8.54 -1.19
CA ALA A 273 -16.24 -9.00 -1.39
C ALA A 273 -16.70 -8.85 -2.85
N THR A 274 -16.30 -7.77 -3.54
CA THR A 274 -16.59 -7.59 -4.97
C THR A 274 -15.87 -8.65 -5.82
N PHE A 275 -14.59 -8.94 -5.52
CA PHE A 275 -13.86 -10.04 -6.18
C PHE A 275 -14.57 -11.39 -6.01
N ALA A 276 -15.03 -11.69 -4.78
CA ALA A 276 -15.77 -12.93 -4.53
C ALA A 276 -17.07 -13.01 -5.32
N ARG A 277 -17.87 -11.92 -5.39
CA ARG A 277 -19.10 -11.87 -6.20
C ARG A 277 -18.82 -12.03 -7.70
N ALA A 278 -17.68 -11.49 -8.16
CA ALA A 278 -17.23 -11.61 -9.55
C ALA A 278 -16.69 -13.01 -9.91
N GLY A 279 -16.61 -13.95 -8.95
CA GLY A 279 -15.98 -15.25 -9.15
C GLY A 279 -14.47 -15.17 -9.40
N LEU A 280 -13.82 -14.11 -8.91
CA LEU A 280 -12.37 -13.89 -9.08
C LEU A 280 -11.60 -14.43 -7.88
N ASP A 281 -10.34 -14.85 -8.10
CA ASP A 281 -9.45 -15.25 -7.01
C ASP A 281 -9.30 -14.14 -5.97
N THR A 282 -9.59 -14.45 -4.71
CA THR A 282 -9.54 -13.50 -3.60
C THR A 282 -8.20 -13.48 -2.84
N SER A 283 -7.22 -14.28 -3.25
CA SER A 283 -5.93 -14.41 -2.53
C SER A 283 -5.15 -13.09 -2.45
N ARG A 284 -5.27 -12.25 -3.48
CA ARG A 284 -4.66 -10.92 -3.57
C ARG A 284 -5.67 -9.84 -3.97
N ALA A 285 -6.94 -10.04 -3.65
CA ALA A 285 -7.97 -9.06 -3.91
C ALA A 285 -7.77 -7.79 -3.08
N GLY A 286 -7.68 -6.65 -3.73
CA GLY A 286 -7.50 -5.36 -3.05
C GLY A 286 -7.18 -4.22 -4.00
N GLY A 287 -7.13 -2.99 -3.47
CA GLY A 287 -6.86 -1.79 -4.28
C GLY A 287 -5.53 -1.84 -5.03
N ARG A 288 -4.52 -2.53 -4.47
CA ARG A 288 -3.25 -2.71 -5.18
C ARG A 288 -3.41 -3.50 -6.50
N THR A 289 -4.24 -4.54 -6.52
CA THR A 289 -4.53 -5.29 -7.75
C THR A 289 -5.23 -4.40 -8.77
N LEU A 290 -6.21 -3.59 -8.35
CA LEU A 290 -6.89 -2.63 -9.23
C LEU A 290 -5.92 -1.59 -9.80
N ARG A 291 -5.05 -1.01 -8.98
CA ARG A 291 -4.00 -0.08 -9.44
C ARG A 291 -3.00 -0.75 -10.38
N ASN A 292 -2.59 -1.98 -10.10
CA ASN A 292 -1.72 -2.74 -11.00
C ASN A 292 -2.41 -2.98 -12.36
N THR A 293 -3.71 -3.28 -12.33
CA THR A 293 -4.52 -3.47 -13.55
C THR A 293 -4.56 -2.20 -14.39
N PHE A 294 -4.85 -1.05 -13.76
CA PHE A 294 -4.81 0.25 -14.42
C PHE A 294 -3.44 0.52 -15.05
N ALA A 295 -2.37 0.42 -14.24
CA ALA A 295 -1.02 0.72 -14.69
C ALA A 295 -0.56 -0.19 -15.84
N LYS A 296 -0.86 -1.49 -15.74
CA LYS A 296 -0.56 -2.45 -16.80
C LYS A 296 -1.33 -2.11 -18.08
N ALA A 297 -2.62 -1.81 -17.98
CA ALA A 297 -3.45 -1.45 -19.14
C ALA A 297 -2.94 -0.19 -19.84
N GLN A 298 -2.48 0.83 -19.10
CA GLN A 298 -1.87 2.02 -19.68
C GLN A 298 -0.58 1.69 -20.45
N LEU A 299 0.31 0.88 -19.87
CA LEU A 299 1.55 0.46 -20.55
C LEU A 299 1.25 -0.43 -21.77
N ASP A 300 0.28 -1.33 -21.68
CA ASP A 300 -0.13 -2.20 -22.79
C ASP A 300 -0.77 -1.37 -23.93
N ALA A 301 -1.41 -0.24 -23.61
CA ALA A 301 -1.95 0.72 -24.56
C ALA A 301 -0.88 1.68 -25.15
N GLY A 302 0.39 1.56 -24.73
CA GLY A 302 1.50 2.32 -25.26
C GLY A 302 1.90 3.57 -24.45
N ALA A 303 1.31 3.80 -23.26
CA ALA A 303 1.76 4.88 -22.40
C ALA A 303 3.22 4.67 -21.98
N ARG A 304 3.98 5.77 -21.93
CA ARG A 304 5.37 5.73 -21.51
C ARG A 304 5.49 5.64 -19.99
N PRO A 305 6.57 5.02 -19.46
CA PRO A 305 6.78 4.91 -18.01
C PRO A 305 6.87 6.26 -17.29
N ASP A 306 7.40 7.33 -17.92
CA ASP A 306 7.45 8.67 -17.36
C ASP A 306 6.04 9.29 -17.22
N GLU A 307 5.19 9.15 -18.24
CA GLU A 307 3.78 9.58 -18.19
C GLU A 307 3.00 8.83 -17.10
N LEU A 308 3.17 7.52 -17.04
CA LEU A 308 2.53 6.69 -16.01
C LEU A 308 3.04 7.04 -14.61
N LYS A 309 4.34 7.37 -14.46
CA LYS A 309 4.93 7.83 -13.20
C LYS A 309 4.19 9.07 -12.69
N ASP A 310 3.93 10.05 -13.58
CA ASP A 310 3.29 11.31 -13.21
C ASP A 310 1.82 11.10 -12.84
N VAL A 311 1.08 10.32 -13.62
CA VAL A 311 -0.33 9.97 -13.34
C VAL A 311 -0.49 9.22 -12.02
N LEU A 312 0.47 8.36 -11.67
CA LEU A 312 0.43 7.57 -10.43
C LEU A 312 1.15 8.24 -9.24
N GLY A 313 1.73 9.43 -9.39
CA GLY A 313 2.48 10.10 -8.33
C GLY A 313 3.68 9.27 -7.83
N LEU A 314 4.41 8.60 -8.72
CA LEU A 314 5.55 7.77 -8.35
C LEU A 314 6.84 8.60 -8.35
N ALA A 315 7.72 8.33 -7.39
CA ALA A 315 9.01 9.04 -7.30
C ALA A 315 10.00 8.63 -8.40
N LEU A 316 9.89 7.42 -8.94
CA LEU A 316 10.86 6.85 -9.88
C LEU A 316 10.16 6.24 -11.09
N GLU A 317 10.63 6.57 -12.27
CA GLU A 317 10.15 6.04 -13.55
C GLU A 317 10.26 4.49 -13.62
N ARG A 318 11.37 3.92 -13.14
CA ARG A 318 11.51 2.46 -13.11
C ARG A 318 10.41 1.78 -12.32
N SER A 319 9.84 2.46 -11.30
CA SER A 319 8.71 1.90 -10.54
C SER A 319 7.43 1.86 -11.37
N ALA A 320 7.28 2.76 -12.34
CA ALA A 320 6.21 2.71 -13.33
C ALA A 320 6.48 1.59 -14.35
N ALA A 321 7.70 1.47 -14.85
CA ALA A 321 8.08 0.40 -15.78
C ALA A 321 7.89 -1.01 -15.19
N ASP A 322 8.09 -1.18 -13.88
CA ASP A 322 7.92 -2.46 -13.19
C ASP A 322 6.49 -3.03 -13.27
N TYR A 323 5.47 -2.20 -13.52
CA TYR A 323 4.08 -2.67 -13.71
C TYR A 323 3.92 -3.57 -14.94
N LYS A 324 4.81 -3.47 -15.94
CA LYS A 324 4.85 -4.36 -17.10
C LYS A 324 4.98 -5.84 -16.70
N PHE A 325 5.63 -6.12 -15.57
CA PHE A 325 5.85 -7.47 -15.08
C PHE A 325 4.72 -8.01 -14.19
N THR A 326 3.64 -7.25 -13.98
CA THR A 326 2.47 -7.77 -13.25
C THR A 326 1.83 -8.92 -14.01
N ARG A 327 1.40 -9.95 -13.27
CA ARG A 327 0.82 -11.17 -13.87
C ARG A 327 -0.69 -11.16 -13.77
N ILE A 328 -1.35 -11.54 -14.86
CA ILE A 328 -2.75 -11.94 -14.86
C ILE A 328 -2.77 -13.40 -14.39
N LYS A 329 -3.59 -13.70 -13.38
CA LYS A 329 -3.80 -15.07 -12.91
C LYS A 329 -5.13 -15.57 -13.42
N ASP A 330 -5.17 -16.85 -13.79
CA ASP A 330 -6.40 -17.54 -14.09
C ASP A 330 -7.32 -17.60 -12.86
N ASP A 331 -8.60 -17.68 -13.10
CA ASP A 331 -9.59 -17.83 -12.05
C ASP A 331 -9.51 -19.22 -11.43
N PRO A 332 -9.87 -19.36 -10.16
CA PRO A 332 -10.02 -20.67 -9.56
C PRO A 332 -11.09 -21.45 -10.33
N LYS A 333 -10.75 -22.68 -10.73
CA LYS A 333 -11.70 -23.62 -11.33
C LYS A 333 -12.75 -24.04 -10.31
#